data_5a7dc7a1f5d2fe6ee49a352ec9087dbf
#
_entry.id   5a7dc7a1f5d2fe6ee49a352ec9087dbf
#
_cell.length_a   1.000
_cell.length_b   1.000
_cell.length_c   1.000
_cell.angle_alpha   90.00
_cell.angle_beta   90.00
_cell.angle_gamma   90.00
#
_symmetry.space_group_name_H-M   'P 1'
#
loop_
_entity.id
_entity.type
_entity.pdbx_description
1 polymer ?
#
loop_
_entity_poly.entity_id
_entity_poly.type
_entity_poly.pdbx_seq_one_letter_code
_entity_poly.pdbx_strand_id
1 'polypeptide(L)'
;MNIFQLQSVGLSDNDKSILTDISFTVAEGERLTLVGPSGSGKSSILKLLAGLTSATSGTIFFQGRNIAELDMPTYRREVSYCFQQPVLFGQTVQDNLQFPFTIRQLAFDQTKALKALESVHLAPEFLSKKITELSGGEKQRVALIRNLLFEPKVLLLDEISAGLDAETKTIVNKLLADYQAAGNTLIEVTHDQSEIDAAQKILRIEGGRVQV
;
A
#
# COMPACT_ATOMS: atom_id res chain seq x y z
N MET A 1 -18.46 -2.02 -8.49
CA MET A 1 -17.68 -2.02 -9.75
C MET A 1 -16.31 -2.64 -9.44
N ASN A 2 -15.64 -3.31 -10.43
CA ASN A 2 -14.28 -3.80 -10.16
C ASN A 2 -13.30 -2.66 -10.26
N ILE A 3 -12.47 -2.45 -9.20
CA ILE A 3 -11.38 -1.49 -9.23
C ILE A 3 -10.15 -2.09 -9.90
N PHE A 4 -9.88 -3.41 -9.65
CA PHE A 4 -8.87 -4.18 -10.36
C PHE A 4 -9.47 -5.44 -10.98
N GLN A 5 -8.90 -5.80 -12.15
CA GLN A 5 -9.09 -7.09 -12.81
C GLN A 5 -7.77 -7.55 -13.39
N LEU A 6 -7.29 -8.72 -12.97
CA LEU A 6 -6.13 -9.39 -13.53
C LEU A 6 -6.60 -10.54 -14.41
N GLN A 7 -6.02 -10.67 -15.60
CA GLN A 7 -6.35 -11.70 -16.58
C GLN A 7 -5.07 -12.42 -17.01
N SER A 8 -4.91 -13.65 -16.57
CA SER A 8 -3.77 -14.55 -16.89
C SER A 8 -2.41 -13.88 -16.76
N VAL A 9 -2.23 -13.09 -15.68
CA VAL A 9 -1.02 -12.29 -15.46
C VAL A 9 0.14 -13.18 -15.06
N GLY A 10 1.27 -13.03 -15.78
CA GLY A 10 2.54 -13.65 -15.46
C GLY A 10 3.64 -12.62 -15.20
N LEU A 11 4.61 -13.03 -14.41
CA LEU A 11 5.84 -12.26 -14.14
C LEU A 11 7.02 -13.23 -14.11
N SER A 12 8.03 -12.95 -14.93
CA SER A 12 9.29 -13.69 -14.97
C SER A 12 10.48 -12.72 -14.87
N ASP A 13 11.55 -13.18 -14.23
CA ASP A 13 12.83 -12.49 -14.16
C ASP A 13 13.94 -13.48 -14.50
N ASN A 14 14.77 -13.18 -15.53
CA ASN A 14 15.88 -14.02 -15.99
C ASN A 14 15.51 -15.51 -16.11
N ASP A 15 14.46 -15.82 -16.88
CA ASP A 15 13.90 -17.16 -17.10
C ASP A 15 13.28 -17.85 -15.87
N LYS A 16 13.31 -17.21 -14.69
CA LYS A 16 12.62 -17.68 -13.50
C LYS A 16 11.20 -17.14 -13.46
N SER A 17 10.21 -18.04 -13.54
CA SER A 17 8.81 -17.65 -13.32
C SER A 17 8.58 -17.30 -11.84
N ILE A 18 8.05 -16.10 -11.59
CA ILE A 18 7.66 -15.61 -10.26
C ILE A 18 6.15 -15.76 -10.08
N LEU A 19 5.38 -15.38 -11.11
CA LEU A 19 3.92 -15.49 -11.14
C LEU A 19 3.49 -16.14 -12.44
N THR A 20 2.50 -17.02 -12.35
CA THR A 20 1.96 -17.75 -13.50
C THR A 20 0.45 -17.78 -13.45
N ASP A 21 -0.19 -17.24 -14.49
CA ASP A 21 -1.63 -17.30 -14.71
C ASP A 21 -2.47 -16.74 -13.53
N ILE A 22 -2.05 -15.59 -13.03
CA ILE A 22 -2.76 -14.90 -11.94
C ILE A 22 -4.01 -14.23 -12.49
N SER A 23 -5.17 -14.70 -12.05
CA SER A 23 -6.48 -14.16 -12.45
C SER A 23 -7.37 -13.96 -11.22
N PHE A 24 -7.78 -12.72 -10.95
CA PHE A 24 -8.75 -12.37 -9.91
C PHE A 24 -9.28 -10.96 -10.12
N THR A 25 -10.30 -10.61 -9.35
CA THR A 25 -10.90 -9.27 -9.33
C THR A 25 -10.94 -8.72 -7.91
N VAL A 26 -10.85 -7.40 -7.80
CA VAL A 26 -11.04 -6.64 -6.56
C VAL A 26 -12.15 -5.64 -6.81
N ALA A 27 -13.16 -5.64 -5.96
CA ALA A 27 -14.25 -4.66 -6.04
C ALA A 27 -13.80 -3.32 -5.42
N GLU A 28 -14.44 -2.24 -5.85
CA GLU A 28 -14.26 -0.92 -5.22
C GLU A 28 -14.73 -0.96 -3.76
N GLY A 29 -13.93 -0.40 -2.84
CA GLY A 29 -14.18 -0.45 -1.38
C GLY A 29 -13.88 -1.80 -0.72
N GLU A 30 -13.39 -2.79 -1.46
CA GLU A 30 -13.06 -4.11 -0.92
C GLU A 30 -11.74 -4.08 -0.14
N ARG A 31 -11.69 -4.85 0.96
CA ARG A 31 -10.45 -5.20 1.64
C ARG A 31 -10.05 -6.63 1.27
N LEU A 32 -8.95 -6.79 0.52
CA LEU A 32 -8.40 -8.06 0.08
C LEU A 32 -7.08 -8.35 0.80
N THR A 33 -6.99 -9.50 1.46
CA THR A 33 -5.76 -9.97 2.12
C THR A 33 -5.11 -11.09 1.31
N LEU A 34 -3.87 -10.88 0.88
CA LEU A 34 -3.06 -11.88 0.19
C LEU A 34 -2.26 -12.68 1.21
N VAL A 35 -2.46 -14.00 1.23
CA VAL A 35 -1.76 -14.92 2.14
C VAL A 35 -0.99 -15.98 1.37
N GLY A 36 -0.01 -16.61 2.02
CA GLY A 36 0.79 -17.70 1.45
C GLY A 36 2.24 -17.67 1.93
N PRO A 37 3.06 -18.71 1.61
CA PRO A 37 4.43 -18.81 2.07
C PRO A 37 5.30 -17.62 1.64
N SER A 38 6.43 -17.42 2.33
CA SER A 38 7.44 -16.46 1.89
C SER A 38 7.94 -16.84 0.49
N GLY A 39 8.15 -15.83 -0.37
CA GLY A 39 8.57 -16.05 -1.76
C GLY A 39 7.47 -16.55 -2.71
N SER A 40 6.21 -16.65 -2.30
CA SER A 40 5.11 -17.11 -3.17
C SER A 40 4.67 -16.09 -4.23
N GLY A 41 5.19 -14.85 -4.21
CA GLY A 41 4.89 -13.81 -5.21
C GLY A 41 3.89 -12.73 -4.76
N LYS A 42 3.45 -12.71 -3.49
CA LYS A 42 2.49 -11.73 -2.96
C LYS A 42 2.93 -10.27 -3.16
N SER A 43 4.13 -9.93 -2.73
CA SER A 43 4.71 -8.58 -2.93
C SER A 43 4.89 -8.25 -4.42
N SER A 44 5.14 -9.27 -5.27
CA SER A 44 5.21 -9.08 -6.71
C SER A 44 3.86 -8.70 -7.29
N ILE A 45 2.77 -9.30 -6.81
CA ILE A 45 1.40 -8.89 -7.18
C ILE A 45 1.16 -7.43 -6.79
N LEU A 46 1.47 -7.04 -5.54
CA LEU A 46 1.31 -5.64 -5.12
C LEU A 46 2.14 -4.67 -5.96
N LYS A 47 3.39 -5.04 -6.32
CA LYS A 47 4.25 -4.22 -7.19
C LYS A 47 3.69 -4.07 -8.61
N LEU A 48 3.10 -5.13 -9.16
CA LEU A 48 2.38 -5.08 -10.44
C LEU A 48 1.20 -4.12 -10.36
N LEU A 49 0.36 -4.25 -9.32
CA LEU A 49 -0.79 -3.36 -9.09
C LEU A 49 -0.36 -1.92 -8.84
N ALA A 50 0.81 -1.66 -8.27
CA ALA A 50 1.36 -0.31 -8.08
C ALA A 50 1.99 0.27 -9.37
N GLY A 51 2.11 -0.51 -10.44
CA GLY A 51 2.85 -0.13 -11.64
C GLY A 51 4.36 0.07 -11.35
N LEU A 52 4.91 -0.57 -10.32
CA LEU A 52 6.34 -0.54 -10.00
C LEU A 52 7.13 -1.56 -10.81
N THR A 53 6.47 -2.56 -11.36
CA THR A 53 6.99 -3.52 -12.33
C THR A 53 5.91 -3.82 -13.35
N SER A 54 6.30 -4.30 -14.54
CA SER A 54 5.39 -4.65 -15.64
C SER A 54 5.20 -6.16 -15.70
N ALA A 55 3.98 -6.60 -16.00
CA ALA A 55 3.69 -8.00 -16.27
C ALA A 55 4.45 -8.47 -17.52
N THR A 56 4.93 -9.70 -17.52
CA THR A 56 5.56 -10.33 -18.69
C THR A 56 4.53 -10.99 -19.61
N SER A 57 3.34 -11.29 -19.11
CA SER A 57 2.18 -11.80 -19.86
C SER A 57 0.88 -11.44 -19.17
N GLY A 58 -0.25 -11.57 -19.89
CA GLY A 58 -1.57 -11.21 -19.39
C GLY A 58 -1.79 -9.70 -19.33
N THR A 59 -2.90 -9.30 -18.70
CA THR A 59 -3.31 -7.89 -18.62
C THR A 59 -3.87 -7.55 -17.26
N ILE A 60 -3.55 -6.35 -16.78
CA ILE A 60 -4.09 -5.79 -15.54
C ILE A 60 -4.93 -4.58 -15.90
N PHE A 61 -6.17 -4.56 -15.43
CA PHE A 61 -7.07 -3.42 -15.61
C PHE A 61 -7.28 -2.72 -14.28
N PHE A 62 -7.24 -1.39 -14.32
CA PHE A 62 -7.65 -0.51 -13.25
C PHE A 62 -8.87 0.30 -13.72
N GLN A 63 -9.99 0.17 -13.03
CA GLN A 63 -11.27 0.80 -13.42
C GLN A 63 -11.62 0.56 -14.92
N GLY A 64 -11.40 -0.65 -15.40
CA GLY A 64 -11.70 -1.08 -16.78
C GLY A 64 -10.67 -0.63 -17.83
N ARG A 65 -9.61 0.10 -17.46
CA ARG A 65 -8.54 0.55 -18.38
C ARG A 65 -7.26 -0.25 -18.14
N ASN A 66 -6.59 -0.67 -19.20
CA ASN A 66 -5.30 -1.36 -19.09
C ASN A 66 -4.26 -0.45 -18.43
N ILE A 67 -3.64 -0.90 -17.33
CA ILE A 67 -2.65 -0.09 -16.61
C ILE A 67 -1.41 0.24 -17.45
N ALA A 68 -1.06 -0.60 -18.42
CA ALA A 68 0.08 -0.35 -19.32
C ALA A 68 -0.13 0.88 -20.22
N GLU A 69 -1.37 1.35 -20.40
CA GLU A 69 -1.74 2.49 -21.21
C GLU A 69 -1.95 3.77 -20.40
N LEU A 70 -1.82 3.68 -19.05
CA LEU A 70 -2.05 4.81 -18.16
C LEU A 70 -0.79 5.67 -18.01
N ASP A 71 -1.01 6.97 -17.77
CA ASP A 71 0.05 7.85 -17.29
C ASP A 71 0.44 7.46 -15.86
N MET A 72 1.62 6.87 -15.70
CA MET A 72 2.06 6.30 -14.40
C MET A 72 2.13 7.33 -13.26
N PRO A 73 2.59 8.58 -13.45
CA PRO A 73 2.51 9.61 -12.42
C PRO A 73 1.08 9.86 -11.91
N THR A 74 0.11 9.97 -12.80
CA THR A 74 -1.31 10.14 -12.44
C THR A 74 -1.86 8.88 -11.78
N TYR A 75 -1.60 7.69 -12.35
CA TYR A 75 -2.01 6.42 -11.79
C TYR A 75 -1.54 6.23 -10.34
N ARG A 76 -0.26 6.49 -10.05
CA ARG A 76 0.32 6.35 -8.72
C ARG A 76 -0.16 7.38 -7.70
N ARG A 77 -0.91 8.40 -8.12
CA ARG A 77 -1.62 9.30 -7.20
C ARG A 77 -2.94 8.68 -6.70
N GLU A 78 -3.50 7.74 -7.47
CA GLU A 78 -4.74 7.02 -7.14
C GLU A 78 -4.46 5.66 -6.50
N VAL A 79 -3.31 5.03 -6.79
CA VAL A 79 -2.87 3.74 -6.24
C VAL A 79 -1.56 3.93 -5.50
N SER A 80 -1.61 3.90 -4.18
CA SER A 80 -0.45 4.15 -3.32
C SER A 80 0.09 2.85 -2.73
N TYR A 81 1.43 2.71 -2.70
CA TYR A 81 2.12 1.53 -2.20
C TYR A 81 2.90 1.85 -0.93
N CYS A 82 2.65 1.08 0.12
CA CYS A 82 3.38 1.12 1.39
C CYS A 82 4.34 -0.05 1.46
N PHE A 83 5.64 0.26 1.51
CA PHE A 83 6.70 -0.73 1.61
C PHE A 83 6.74 -1.37 3.00
N GLN A 84 7.18 -2.62 3.07
CA GLN A 84 7.40 -3.37 4.31
C GLN A 84 8.31 -2.60 5.29
N GLN A 85 9.42 -2.07 4.79
CA GLN A 85 10.26 -1.18 5.57
C GLN A 85 9.92 0.27 5.23
N PRO A 86 9.65 1.12 6.23
CA PRO A 86 9.31 2.52 5.99
C PRO A 86 10.51 3.27 5.40
N VAL A 87 10.38 3.71 4.15
CA VAL A 87 11.38 4.54 3.49
C VAL A 87 11.00 6.00 3.69
N LEU A 88 11.78 6.70 4.54
CA LEU A 88 11.70 8.14 4.70
C LEU A 88 12.88 8.80 4.00
N PHE A 89 12.70 10.01 3.50
CA PHE A 89 13.70 10.79 2.79
C PHE A 89 13.79 12.22 3.35
N GLY A 90 14.77 13.00 2.85
CA GLY A 90 15.03 14.33 3.39
C GLY A 90 15.66 14.26 4.78
N GLN A 91 15.42 15.26 5.60
CA GLN A 91 16.00 15.39 6.93
C GLN A 91 14.93 15.32 8.03
N THR A 92 13.71 15.78 7.76
CA THR A 92 12.64 15.94 8.74
C THR A 92 11.37 15.19 8.35
N VAL A 93 10.44 15.06 9.29
CA VAL A 93 9.09 14.55 9.05
C VAL A 93 8.36 15.48 8.05
N GLN A 94 8.55 16.80 8.17
CA GLN A 94 7.96 17.75 7.24
C GLN A 94 8.36 17.47 5.79
N ASP A 95 9.62 17.15 5.50
CA ASP A 95 10.07 16.83 4.14
C ASP A 95 9.24 15.68 3.55
N ASN A 96 8.91 14.68 4.39
CA ASN A 96 8.10 13.53 3.98
C ASN A 96 6.63 13.92 3.76
N LEU A 97 6.04 14.72 4.63
CA LEU A 97 4.62 15.10 4.52
C LEU A 97 4.39 16.20 3.46
N GLN A 98 5.43 16.98 3.12
CA GLN A 98 5.38 17.98 2.05
C GLN A 98 5.47 17.34 0.66
N PHE A 99 6.17 16.21 0.52
CA PHE A 99 6.39 15.55 -0.77
C PHE A 99 5.10 15.29 -1.59
N PRO A 100 4.01 14.76 -1.00
CA PRO A 100 2.74 14.56 -1.74
C PRO A 100 2.16 15.86 -2.32
N PHE A 101 2.39 17.00 -1.70
CA PHE A 101 2.00 18.32 -2.23
C PHE A 101 2.92 18.72 -3.39
N THR A 102 4.23 18.55 -3.22
CA THR A 102 5.23 18.91 -4.23
C THR A 102 4.97 18.19 -5.56
N ILE A 103 4.74 16.87 -5.54
CA ILE A 103 4.47 16.09 -6.77
C ILE A 103 3.13 16.44 -7.43
N ARG A 104 2.24 17.15 -6.72
CA ARG A 104 0.96 17.68 -7.22
C ARG A 104 1.03 19.16 -7.57
N GLN A 105 2.21 19.79 -7.44
CA GLN A 105 2.42 21.23 -7.64
C GLN A 105 1.49 22.10 -6.77
N LEU A 106 1.25 21.64 -5.54
CA LEU A 106 0.43 22.34 -4.55
C LEU A 106 1.32 22.97 -3.48
N ALA A 107 0.87 24.09 -2.91
CA ALA A 107 1.48 24.64 -1.71
C ALA A 107 1.33 23.68 -0.54
N PHE A 108 2.32 23.63 0.35
CA PHE A 108 2.25 22.79 1.54
C PHE A 108 1.17 23.30 2.49
N ASP A 109 0.26 22.40 2.85
CA ASP A 109 -0.79 22.63 3.85
C ASP A 109 -0.35 22.02 5.19
N GLN A 110 0.21 22.88 6.05
CA GLN A 110 0.66 22.50 7.38
C GLN A 110 -0.50 21.99 8.24
N THR A 111 -1.70 22.56 8.12
CA THR A 111 -2.86 22.13 8.90
C THR A 111 -3.25 20.69 8.56
N LYS A 112 -3.23 20.34 7.26
CA LYS A 112 -3.50 18.97 6.81
C LYS A 112 -2.41 18.00 7.30
N ALA A 113 -1.14 18.40 7.28
CA ALA A 113 -0.04 17.59 7.79
C ALA A 113 -0.14 17.36 9.31
N LEU A 114 -0.51 18.38 10.09
CA LEU A 114 -0.71 18.25 11.54
C LEU A 114 -1.89 17.33 11.88
N LYS A 115 -3.00 17.42 11.16
CA LYS A 115 -4.14 16.47 11.31
C LYS A 115 -3.72 15.04 11.00
N ALA A 116 -2.88 14.85 9.97
CA ALA A 116 -2.36 13.52 9.66
C ALA A 116 -1.46 12.98 10.76
N LEU A 117 -0.61 13.78 11.40
CA LEU A 117 0.17 13.38 12.57
C LEU A 117 -0.74 12.98 13.74
N GLU A 118 -1.75 13.80 14.04
CA GLU A 118 -2.73 13.53 15.09
C GLU A 118 -3.45 12.18 14.88
N SER A 119 -3.83 11.86 13.65
CA SER A 119 -4.53 10.61 13.30
C SER A 119 -3.73 9.34 13.63
N VAL A 120 -2.41 9.46 13.80
CA VAL A 120 -1.51 8.37 14.19
C VAL A 120 -0.84 8.61 15.56
N HIS A 121 -1.44 9.44 16.39
CA HIS A 121 -0.97 9.76 17.75
C HIS A 121 0.48 10.27 17.79
N LEU A 122 0.86 11.11 16.82
CA LEU A 122 2.12 11.85 16.82
C LEU A 122 1.83 13.32 17.11
N ALA A 123 2.55 13.89 18.08
CA ALA A 123 2.36 15.29 18.49
C ALA A 123 2.81 16.26 17.38
N PRO A 124 2.26 17.49 17.35
CA PRO A 124 2.59 18.49 16.32
C PRO A 124 4.09 18.77 16.14
N GLU A 125 4.85 18.68 17.23
CA GLU A 125 6.31 18.90 17.27
C GLU A 125 7.08 17.92 16.38
N PHE A 126 6.47 16.75 16.09
CA PHE A 126 7.06 15.76 15.19
C PHE A 126 7.32 16.33 13.79
N LEU A 127 6.57 17.35 13.37
CA LEU A 127 6.74 17.93 12.04
C LEU A 127 8.19 18.40 11.79
N SER A 128 8.85 18.97 12.80
CA SER A 128 10.24 19.43 12.74
C SER A 128 11.28 18.38 13.15
N LYS A 129 10.84 17.21 13.66
CA LYS A 129 11.71 16.16 14.15
C LYS A 129 12.52 15.52 13.01
N LYS A 130 13.80 15.26 13.26
CA LYS A 130 14.66 14.59 12.27
C LYS A 130 14.25 13.12 12.11
N ILE A 131 14.26 12.63 10.87
CA ILE A 131 13.91 11.22 10.57
C ILE A 131 14.86 10.23 11.25
N THR A 132 16.09 10.63 11.56
CA THR A 132 17.07 9.80 12.26
C THR A 132 16.77 9.61 13.75
N GLU A 133 15.92 10.48 14.33
CA GLU A 133 15.51 10.44 15.73
C GLU A 133 14.22 9.63 15.94
N LEU A 134 13.60 9.15 14.85
CA LEU A 134 12.37 8.39 14.91
C LEU A 134 12.63 6.91 15.23
N SER A 135 11.82 6.34 16.11
CA SER A 135 11.72 4.88 16.30
C SER A 135 11.16 4.19 15.04
N GLY A 136 11.26 2.86 14.97
CA GLY A 136 10.71 2.08 13.86
C GLY A 136 9.20 2.28 13.66
N GLY A 137 8.43 2.24 14.75
CA GLY A 137 6.98 2.47 14.73
C GLY A 137 6.60 3.91 14.35
N GLU A 138 7.35 4.92 14.80
CA GLU A 138 7.17 6.31 14.38
C GLU A 138 7.44 6.50 12.89
N LYS A 139 8.51 5.88 12.35
CA LYS A 139 8.83 5.90 10.91
C LYS A 139 7.70 5.26 10.10
N GLN A 140 7.15 4.13 10.56
CA GLN A 140 6.06 3.45 9.89
C GLN A 140 4.80 4.32 9.84
N ARG A 141 4.43 4.94 10.95
CA ARG A 141 3.28 5.86 11.02
C ARG A 141 3.46 7.07 10.10
N VAL A 142 4.64 7.69 10.08
CA VAL A 142 4.94 8.82 9.17
C VAL A 142 4.87 8.38 7.70
N ALA A 143 5.45 7.22 7.35
CA ALA A 143 5.37 6.69 5.98
C ALA A 143 3.93 6.40 5.56
N LEU A 144 3.11 5.85 6.45
CA LEU A 144 1.71 5.53 6.18
C LEU A 144 0.87 6.80 5.95
N ILE A 145 0.93 7.79 6.85
CA ILE A 145 0.17 9.04 6.68
C ILE A 145 0.62 9.83 5.46
N ARG A 146 1.90 9.79 5.08
CA ARG A 146 2.39 10.37 3.82
C ARG A 146 1.65 9.81 2.62
N ASN A 147 1.42 8.50 2.58
CA ASN A 147 0.69 7.83 1.51
C ASN A 147 -0.82 8.16 1.53
N LEU A 148 -1.38 8.44 2.72
CA LEU A 148 -2.81 8.72 2.91
C LEU A 148 -3.18 10.20 2.80
N LEU A 149 -2.23 11.15 2.78
CA LEU A 149 -2.49 12.59 2.78
C LEU A 149 -3.47 13.06 1.69
N PHE A 150 -3.52 12.40 0.55
CA PHE A 150 -4.42 12.72 -0.56
C PHE A 150 -5.40 11.58 -0.87
N GLU A 151 -5.67 10.74 0.11
CA GLU A 151 -6.71 9.69 0.08
C GLU A 151 -6.75 8.95 -1.27
N PRO A 152 -5.71 8.17 -1.59
CA PRO A 152 -5.69 7.39 -2.83
C PRO A 152 -6.90 6.46 -2.88
N LYS A 153 -7.41 6.11 -4.06
CA LYS A 153 -8.51 5.15 -4.20
C LYS A 153 -8.16 3.74 -3.74
N VAL A 154 -6.87 3.40 -3.87
CA VAL A 154 -6.34 2.10 -3.45
C VAL A 154 -5.07 2.29 -2.63
N LEU A 155 -5.01 1.60 -1.51
CA LEU A 155 -3.82 1.46 -0.69
C LEU A 155 -3.32 0.02 -0.74
N LEU A 156 -2.09 -0.15 -1.16
CA LEU A 156 -1.39 -1.44 -1.24
C LEU A 156 -0.40 -1.52 -0.08
N LEU A 157 -0.56 -2.52 0.79
CA LEU A 157 0.21 -2.67 2.03
C LEU A 157 1.05 -3.95 1.97
N ASP A 158 2.37 -3.81 1.97
CA ASP A 158 3.30 -4.94 1.95
C ASP A 158 3.88 -5.17 3.34
N GLU A 159 3.24 -6.03 4.15
CA GLU A 159 3.65 -6.44 5.50
C GLU A 159 3.95 -5.27 6.46
N ILE A 160 3.20 -4.18 6.40
CA ILE A 160 3.51 -2.94 7.13
C ILE A 160 3.37 -3.03 8.65
N SER A 161 2.67 -4.04 9.16
CA SER A 161 2.49 -4.31 10.59
C SER A 161 3.60 -5.18 11.19
N ALA A 162 4.47 -5.75 10.35
CA ALA A 162 5.54 -6.62 10.81
C ALA A 162 6.52 -5.88 11.74
N GLY A 163 6.76 -6.46 12.93
CA GLY A 163 7.69 -5.89 13.91
C GLY A 163 7.19 -4.65 14.66
N LEU A 164 5.93 -4.25 14.47
CA LEU A 164 5.32 -3.20 15.28
C LEU A 164 4.90 -3.74 16.66
N ASP A 165 5.02 -2.89 17.68
CA ASP A 165 4.42 -3.16 18.99
C ASP A 165 2.88 -3.11 18.94
N ALA A 166 2.22 -3.66 19.97
CA ALA A 166 0.77 -3.79 20.01
C ALA A 166 0.03 -2.44 19.95
N GLU A 167 0.58 -1.40 20.58
CA GLU A 167 -0.01 -0.06 20.59
C GLU A 167 0.05 0.53 19.17
N THR A 168 1.20 0.51 18.52
CA THR A 168 1.37 0.99 17.15
C THR A 168 0.49 0.21 16.17
N LYS A 169 0.37 -1.13 16.30
CA LYS A 169 -0.56 -1.93 15.49
C LYS A 169 -2.00 -1.46 15.65
N THR A 170 -2.44 -1.20 16.87
CA THR A 170 -3.81 -0.72 17.14
C THR A 170 -4.09 0.61 16.43
N ILE A 171 -3.14 1.56 16.50
CA ILE A 171 -3.25 2.87 15.83
C ILE A 171 -3.33 2.69 14.30
N VAL A 172 -2.42 1.89 13.74
CA VAL A 172 -2.37 1.63 12.29
C VAL A 172 -3.66 0.95 11.83
N ASN A 173 -4.11 -0.09 12.52
CA ASN A 173 -5.33 -0.83 12.14
C ASN A 173 -6.57 0.06 12.21
N LYS A 174 -6.67 0.95 13.19
CA LYS A 174 -7.76 1.92 13.26
C LYS A 174 -7.74 2.87 12.05
N LEU A 175 -6.59 3.43 11.71
CA LEU A 175 -6.44 4.32 10.56
C LEU A 175 -6.84 3.63 9.24
N LEU A 176 -6.45 2.36 9.06
CA LEU A 176 -6.81 1.56 7.89
C LEU A 176 -8.31 1.23 7.86
N ALA A 177 -8.92 0.96 9.01
CA ALA A 177 -10.37 0.74 9.12
C ALA A 177 -11.16 2.01 8.75
N ASP A 178 -10.72 3.18 9.24
CA ASP A 178 -11.33 4.47 8.91
C ASP A 178 -11.19 4.78 7.41
N TYR A 179 -10.03 4.50 6.81
CA TYR A 179 -9.78 4.65 5.37
C TYR A 179 -10.70 3.75 4.54
N GLN A 180 -10.90 2.48 4.93
CA GLN A 180 -11.81 1.55 4.26
C GLN A 180 -13.27 1.97 4.44
N ALA A 181 -13.67 2.40 5.64
CA ALA A 181 -15.03 2.86 5.92
C ALA A 181 -15.43 4.09 5.10
N ALA A 182 -14.44 4.89 4.64
CA ALA A 182 -14.64 5.97 3.69
C ALA A 182 -14.89 5.49 2.24
N GLY A 183 -14.96 4.17 1.99
CA GLY A 183 -15.23 3.58 0.67
C GLY A 183 -13.99 3.30 -0.17
N ASN A 184 -12.80 3.47 0.37
CA ASN A 184 -11.55 3.21 -0.33
C ASN A 184 -11.16 1.73 -0.31
N THR A 185 -10.41 1.28 -1.32
CA THR A 185 -9.98 -0.10 -1.48
C THR A 185 -8.64 -0.35 -0.78
N LEU A 186 -8.52 -1.50 -0.13
CA LEU A 186 -7.31 -1.90 0.57
C LEU A 186 -6.89 -3.29 0.11
N ILE A 187 -5.63 -3.44 -0.31
CA ILE A 187 -5.05 -4.74 -0.65
C ILE A 187 -3.78 -4.90 0.17
N GLU A 188 -3.74 -5.93 0.98
CA GLU A 188 -2.66 -6.12 1.94
C GLU A 188 -2.02 -7.50 1.85
N VAL A 189 -0.74 -7.57 2.17
CA VAL A 189 0.00 -8.79 2.47
C VAL A 189 0.29 -8.79 3.95
N THR A 190 -0.06 -9.87 4.63
CA THR A 190 0.27 -10.06 6.04
C THR A 190 0.58 -11.51 6.36
N HIS A 191 1.37 -11.73 7.40
CA HIS A 191 1.62 -13.01 8.04
C HIS A 191 1.09 -13.03 9.49
N ASP A 192 0.49 -11.94 9.95
CA ASP A 192 -0.10 -11.83 11.28
C ASP A 192 -1.44 -12.56 11.32
N GLN A 193 -1.54 -13.57 12.21
CA GLN A 193 -2.74 -14.41 12.30
C GLN A 193 -3.99 -13.60 12.68
N SER A 194 -3.84 -12.59 13.53
CA SER A 194 -4.96 -11.75 13.95
C SER A 194 -5.51 -10.90 12.81
N GLU A 195 -4.66 -10.44 11.88
CA GLU A 195 -5.08 -9.71 10.68
C GLU A 195 -5.73 -10.67 9.67
N ILE A 196 -5.20 -11.90 9.53
CA ILE A 196 -5.79 -12.93 8.67
C ILE A 196 -7.17 -13.34 9.18
N ASP A 197 -7.33 -13.54 10.49
CA ASP A 197 -8.60 -13.92 11.11
C ASP A 197 -9.66 -12.80 11.00
N ALA A 198 -9.23 -11.54 10.93
CA ALA A 198 -10.10 -10.38 10.73
C ALA A 198 -10.37 -10.05 9.24
N ALA A 199 -9.72 -10.76 8.31
CA ALA A 199 -9.83 -10.49 6.88
C ALA A 199 -11.23 -10.79 6.35
N GLN A 200 -11.77 -9.88 5.53
CA GLN A 200 -13.08 -10.06 4.90
C GLN A 200 -12.99 -10.97 3.67
N LYS A 201 -11.91 -10.87 2.93
CA LYS A 201 -11.63 -11.69 1.75
C LYS A 201 -10.16 -12.06 1.72
N ILE A 202 -9.90 -13.34 1.53
CA ILE A 202 -8.55 -13.89 1.49
C ILE A 202 -8.30 -14.47 0.10
N LEU A 203 -7.13 -14.16 -0.47
CA LEU A 203 -6.62 -14.80 -1.67
C LEU A 203 -5.29 -15.48 -1.33
N ARG A 204 -5.26 -16.80 -1.47
CA ARG A 204 -4.05 -17.60 -1.20
C ARG A 204 -3.17 -17.67 -2.44
N ILE A 205 -1.88 -17.35 -2.26
CA ILE A 205 -0.87 -17.44 -3.32
C ILE A 205 0.17 -18.47 -2.91
N GLU A 206 0.40 -19.45 -3.78
CA GLU A 206 1.40 -20.51 -3.55
C GLU A 206 2.06 -20.89 -4.87
N GLY A 207 3.41 -21.01 -4.87
CA GLY A 207 4.17 -21.31 -6.08
C GLY A 207 3.91 -20.36 -7.25
N GLY A 208 3.63 -19.09 -6.97
CA GLY A 208 3.33 -18.08 -8.00
C GLY A 208 1.96 -18.20 -8.65
N ARG A 209 1.01 -18.92 -8.02
CA ARG A 209 -0.37 -19.15 -8.53
C ARG A 209 -1.41 -18.84 -7.46
N VAL A 210 -2.61 -18.48 -7.90
CA VAL A 210 -3.79 -18.41 -7.03
C VAL A 210 -4.21 -19.83 -6.69
N GLN A 211 -4.42 -20.11 -5.41
CA GLN A 211 -5.03 -21.34 -4.93
C GLN A 211 -6.54 -21.14 -4.77
N VAL A 212 -7.31 -22.02 -5.34
CA VAL A 212 -8.80 -22.03 -5.28
C VAL A 212 -9.26 -22.81 -4.05
#